data_0a21de300dfcce4b6a6a343cb1b59972
#
_entry.id   0a21de300dfcce4b6a6a343cb1b59972
#
_cell.length_a   1.000
_cell.length_b   1.000
_cell.length_c   1.000
_cell.angle_alpha   90.00
_cell.angle_beta   90.00
_cell.angle_gamma   90.00
#
_symmetry.space_group_name_H-M   'P 1'
#
loop_
_entity.id
_entity.type
_entity.pdbx_description
1 polymer ?
#
loop_
_entity_poly.entity_id
_entity_poly.type
_entity_poly.pdbx_seq_one_letter_code
_entity_poly.pdbx_strand_id
1 'polypeptide(L)'
;MKRLGYIVMVLMSVSMTALADIGTIYDKADSLYNQQQYDEAQKLALEALSLCKDSTDVADCTSLLALIHVRKGEFGEAVRYAKRCNAIDVASGDPDAISSSLNTLAGIYMSMRQPGEAEKYILKAIGYAQKANHPQRLAVLHGMASEVYHHLKQEKKALDYATKAYEMEKHLGRHDKMAIRQAERAAALMGLKRYDEAQEALAEAIPGLRESGNLHSLGIACNQMGQMMHKQENDSAAVRYFNEALAIFTQQHDLFNEATSRMGLYQALRDTDPALAMQHNDRYNELRDSLYDEKTGELLSKYAAEYGVGELQAENDEMQKAHQRSLMVGAGIVVALLIAGFVLYQWMRRREQKHTEQLIRQIQELSAALEAGEGVQTAPVETEEAPEAEPEEETEDHLFLMRVVKAVNDGLPTGRYGVDDIASELNMGTQTFRRRLMKVTGDSPKAFISAIQMERAAKLLTMSPDMPVSQVAMRCGYEETTSFTRAFRKAYGVPPSQYKG
;
A
#
# COMPACT_ATOMS: atom_id res chain seq x y z
N MET A 1 -23.54 12.73 -14.07
CA MET A 1 -22.07 12.66 -14.21
C MET A 1 -21.33 13.93 -13.76
N LYS A 2 -21.70 15.17 -14.16
CA LYS A 2 -21.02 16.42 -13.70
C LYS A 2 -21.06 16.64 -12.18
N ARG A 3 -22.14 16.30 -11.48
CA ARG A 3 -22.27 16.45 -10.01
C ARG A 3 -21.42 15.42 -9.24
N LEU A 4 -21.26 14.21 -9.77
CA LEU A 4 -20.41 13.18 -9.15
C LEU A 4 -18.92 13.54 -9.26
N GLY A 5 -18.51 14.13 -10.40
CA GLY A 5 -17.14 14.63 -10.59
C GLY A 5 -16.80 15.79 -9.64
N TYR A 6 -17.77 16.65 -9.35
CA TYR A 6 -17.56 17.77 -8.41
C TYR A 6 -17.42 17.28 -6.96
N ILE A 7 -18.22 16.28 -6.56
CA ILE A 7 -18.13 15.66 -5.20
C ILE A 7 -16.80 14.92 -5.04
N VAL A 8 -16.34 14.18 -6.05
CA VAL A 8 -15.04 13.50 -6.02
C VAL A 8 -13.88 14.51 -6.00
N MET A 9 -13.99 15.62 -6.75
CA MET A 9 -12.97 16.67 -6.75
C MET A 9 -12.93 17.44 -5.42
N VAL A 10 -14.07 17.71 -4.79
CA VAL A 10 -14.16 18.32 -3.46
C VAL A 10 -13.65 17.35 -2.38
N LEU A 11 -13.97 16.05 -2.45
CA LEU A 11 -13.43 15.05 -1.52
C LEU A 11 -11.93 14.86 -1.69
N MET A 12 -11.41 14.89 -2.93
CA MET A 12 -9.95 14.87 -3.18
C MET A 12 -9.27 16.15 -2.71
N SER A 13 -9.86 17.33 -2.91
CA SER A 13 -9.26 18.59 -2.44
C SER A 13 -9.26 18.69 -0.91
N VAL A 14 -10.31 18.23 -0.23
CA VAL A 14 -10.38 18.19 1.25
C VAL A 14 -9.38 17.16 1.80
N SER A 15 -9.17 16.02 1.13
CA SER A 15 -8.16 15.04 1.56
C SER A 15 -6.73 15.54 1.31
N MET A 16 -6.47 16.26 0.22
CA MET A 16 -5.14 16.84 -0.07
C MET A 16 -4.80 18.01 0.87
N THR A 17 -5.77 18.85 1.26
CA THR A 17 -5.52 19.93 2.22
C THR A 17 -5.31 19.38 3.64
N ALA A 18 -6.03 18.33 4.05
CA ALA A 18 -5.81 17.67 5.33
C ALA A 18 -4.45 16.96 5.41
N LEU A 19 -3.97 16.36 4.32
CA LEU A 19 -2.63 15.75 4.23
C LEU A 19 -1.50 16.81 4.33
N ALA A 20 -1.68 17.97 3.69
CA ALA A 20 -0.72 19.08 3.82
C ALA A 20 -0.67 19.64 5.25
N ASP A 21 -1.78 19.58 5.97
CA ASP A 21 -1.88 20.07 7.35
C ASP A 21 -1.19 19.12 8.35
N ILE A 22 -1.36 17.80 8.19
CA ILE A 22 -0.71 16.78 9.04
C ILE A 22 0.82 16.83 8.88
N GLY A 23 1.33 16.86 7.65
CA GLY A 23 2.75 16.96 7.38
C GLY A 23 3.38 18.19 8.00
N THR A 24 2.73 19.34 7.88
CA THR A 24 3.20 20.61 8.47
C THR A 24 3.24 20.56 10.00
N ILE A 25 2.24 19.94 10.65
CA ILE A 25 2.20 19.78 12.11
C ILE A 25 3.29 18.81 12.56
N TYR A 26 3.47 17.70 11.84
CA TYR A 26 4.53 16.72 12.12
C TYR A 26 5.93 17.33 11.98
N ASP A 27 6.22 18.01 10.88
CA ASP A 27 7.52 18.66 10.64
C ASP A 27 7.85 19.68 11.72
N LYS A 28 6.83 20.42 12.19
CA LYS A 28 6.99 21.36 13.30
C LYS A 28 7.25 20.64 14.62
N ALA A 29 6.58 19.51 14.87
CA ALA A 29 6.81 18.69 16.07
C ALA A 29 8.25 18.11 16.07
N ASP A 30 8.71 17.60 14.92
CA ASP A 30 10.08 17.09 14.77
C ASP A 30 11.12 18.21 14.93
N SER A 31 10.87 19.40 14.35
CA SER A 31 11.72 20.58 14.55
C SER A 31 11.84 20.98 16.02
N LEU A 32 10.74 20.98 16.77
CA LEU A 32 10.72 21.27 18.20
C LEU A 32 11.45 20.19 19.01
N TYR A 33 11.30 18.92 18.63
CA TYR A 33 12.07 17.83 19.23
C TYR A 33 13.58 18.05 19.06
N ASN A 34 14.01 18.42 17.87
CA ASN A 34 15.41 18.72 17.57
C ASN A 34 15.93 19.98 18.32
N GLN A 35 15.02 20.90 18.65
CA GLN A 35 15.31 22.07 19.51
C GLN A 35 15.21 21.76 21.02
N GLN A 36 15.00 20.51 21.39
CA GLN A 36 14.84 20.05 22.78
C GLN A 36 13.60 20.63 23.51
N GLN A 37 12.62 21.14 22.77
CA GLN A 37 11.34 21.64 23.29
C GLN A 37 10.33 20.47 23.34
N TYR A 38 10.58 19.53 24.25
CA TYR A 38 9.91 18.23 24.26
C TYR A 38 8.41 18.31 24.59
N ASP A 39 7.97 19.22 25.44
CA ASP A 39 6.55 19.37 25.81
C ASP A 39 5.71 19.92 24.66
N GLU A 40 6.22 20.92 23.95
CA GLU A 40 5.58 21.46 22.75
C GLU A 40 5.62 20.48 21.59
N ALA A 41 6.74 19.77 21.41
CA ALA A 41 6.87 18.72 20.42
C ALA A 41 5.84 17.59 20.66
N GLN A 42 5.68 17.14 21.91
CA GLN A 42 4.70 16.14 22.30
C GLN A 42 3.28 16.58 21.98
N LYS A 43 2.92 17.81 22.30
CA LYS A 43 1.58 18.35 22.04
C LYS A 43 1.26 18.32 20.54
N LEU A 44 2.18 18.79 19.70
CA LEU A 44 1.99 18.79 18.24
C LEU A 44 2.01 17.38 17.66
N ALA A 45 2.86 16.49 18.14
CA ALA A 45 2.90 15.10 17.68
C ALA A 45 1.59 14.35 18.03
N LEU A 46 0.99 14.61 19.20
CA LEU A 46 -0.33 14.08 19.56
C LEU A 46 -1.46 14.67 18.71
N GLU A 47 -1.38 15.95 18.39
CA GLU A 47 -2.32 16.61 17.47
C GLU A 47 -2.23 15.98 16.08
N ALA A 48 -1.02 15.86 15.51
CA ALA A 48 -0.79 15.19 14.23
C ALA A 48 -1.35 13.76 14.27
N LEU A 49 -1.05 12.97 15.30
CA LEU A 49 -1.54 11.60 15.46
C LEU A 49 -3.08 11.52 15.47
N SER A 50 -3.76 12.51 16.07
CA SER A 50 -5.23 12.55 16.10
C SER A 50 -5.87 12.80 14.73
N LEU A 51 -5.12 13.41 13.80
CA LEU A 51 -5.55 13.75 12.46
C LEU A 51 -5.18 12.68 11.43
N CYS A 52 -4.22 11.79 11.77
CA CYS A 52 -3.75 10.73 10.87
C CYS A 52 -4.88 9.79 10.46
N LYS A 53 -4.96 9.52 9.15
CA LYS A 53 -5.88 8.55 8.54
C LYS A 53 -5.14 7.39 7.88
N ASP A 54 -3.89 7.61 7.54
CA ASP A 54 -2.99 6.64 6.94
C ASP A 54 -2.15 5.95 8.02
N SER A 55 -1.87 4.66 7.81
CA SER A 55 -1.05 3.87 8.73
C SER A 55 0.41 4.35 8.78
N THR A 56 0.93 4.86 7.66
CA THR A 56 2.29 5.41 7.59
C THR A 56 2.43 6.65 8.45
N ASP A 57 1.51 7.61 8.32
CA ASP A 57 1.49 8.82 9.15
C ASP A 57 1.37 8.47 10.64
N VAL A 58 0.55 7.45 10.97
CA VAL A 58 0.43 6.95 12.36
C VAL A 58 1.75 6.37 12.85
N ALA A 59 2.48 5.62 12.00
CA ALA A 59 3.79 5.07 12.35
C ALA A 59 4.81 6.18 12.61
N ASP A 60 4.88 7.20 11.76
CA ASP A 60 5.79 8.34 11.90
C ASP A 60 5.50 9.11 13.19
N CYS A 61 4.23 9.47 13.43
CA CYS A 61 3.83 10.17 14.65
C CYS A 61 4.12 9.35 15.92
N THR A 62 3.87 8.03 15.89
CA THR A 62 4.14 7.16 17.05
C THR A 62 5.63 6.97 17.27
N SER A 63 6.44 6.93 16.21
CA SER A 63 7.90 6.89 16.30
C SER A 63 8.44 8.15 16.96
N LEU A 64 8.00 9.34 16.53
CA LEU A 64 8.41 10.62 17.12
C LEU A 64 7.99 10.72 18.58
N LEU A 65 6.75 10.33 18.91
CA LEU A 65 6.28 10.30 20.32
C LEU A 65 7.15 9.37 21.18
N ALA A 66 7.54 8.20 20.67
CA ALA A 66 8.42 7.30 21.39
C ALA A 66 9.76 7.97 21.72
N LEU A 67 10.36 8.68 20.77
CA LEU A 67 11.62 9.42 20.97
C LEU A 67 11.45 10.57 21.97
N ILE A 68 10.36 11.33 21.89
CA ILE A 68 10.05 12.42 22.84
C ILE A 68 9.96 11.87 24.26
N HIS A 69 9.21 10.77 24.45
CA HIS A 69 9.04 10.16 25.78
C HIS A 69 10.36 9.61 26.35
N VAL A 70 11.27 9.11 25.49
CA VAL A 70 12.64 8.75 25.93
C VAL A 70 13.36 9.96 26.51
N ARG A 71 13.32 11.12 25.81
CA ARG A 71 13.98 12.34 26.25
C ARG A 71 13.41 12.91 27.57
N LYS A 72 12.14 12.62 27.82
CA LYS A 72 11.44 12.98 29.07
C LYS A 72 11.64 11.96 30.20
N GLY A 73 12.32 10.83 29.94
CA GLY A 73 12.47 9.74 30.95
C GLY A 73 11.20 8.91 31.13
N GLU A 74 10.17 9.11 30.30
CA GLU A 74 8.89 8.43 30.39
C GLU A 74 8.91 7.09 29.60
N PHE A 75 9.80 6.18 30.04
CA PHE A 75 10.14 4.96 29.28
C PHE A 75 8.96 4.02 29.03
N GLY A 76 7.97 3.97 29.92
CA GLY A 76 6.74 3.18 29.71
C GLY A 76 5.99 3.61 28.45
N GLU A 77 5.74 4.91 28.32
CA GLU A 77 5.09 5.49 27.15
C GLU A 77 5.97 5.34 25.89
N ALA A 78 7.28 5.54 26.02
CA ALA A 78 8.22 5.36 24.93
C ALA A 78 8.12 3.95 24.32
N VAL A 79 8.15 2.90 25.16
CA VAL A 79 8.00 1.50 24.74
C VAL A 79 6.61 1.27 24.11
N ARG A 80 5.56 1.83 24.68
CA ARG A 80 4.19 1.71 24.17
C ARG A 80 4.08 2.24 22.74
N TYR A 81 4.53 3.48 22.53
CA TYR A 81 4.48 4.10 21.19
C TYR A 81 5.40 3.40 20.19
N ALA A 82 6.62 3.01 20.58
CA ALA A 82 7.54 2.29 19.69
C ALA A 82 7.01 0.91 19.29
N LYS A 83 6.36 0.18 20.20
CA LYS A 83 5.70 -1.10 19.87
C LYS A 83 4.51 -0.89 18.93
N ARG A 84 3.73 0.17 19.11
CA ARG A 84 2.63 0.52 18.20
C ARG A 84 3.17 0.82 16.79
N CYS A 85 4.23 1.62 16.69
CA CYS A 85 4.93 1.87 15.43
C CYS A 85 5.38 0.55 14.77
N ASN A 86 6.09 -0.30 15.51
CA ASN A 86 6.59 -1.58 15.00
C ASN A 86 5.45 -2.52 14.55
N ALA A 87 4.31 -2.54 15.25
CA ALA A 87 3.16 -3.34 14.83
C ALA A 87 2.59 -2.89 13.48
N ILE A 88 2.53 -1.58 13.24
CA ILE A 88 2.11 -1.00 11.96
C ILE A 88 3.08 -1.37 10.85
N ASP A 89 4.40 -1.23 11.10
CA ASP A 89 5.43 -1.56 10.12
C ASP A 89 5.43 -3.05 9.77
N VAL A 90 5.23 -3.92 10.77
CA VAL A 90 5.08 -5.38 10.53
C VAL A 90 3.84 -5.67 9.69
N ALA A 91 2.75 -4.96 9.92
CA ALA A 91 1.52 -5.12 9.14
C ALA A 91 1.67 -4.62 7.69
N SER A 92 2.51 -3.60 7.45
CA SER A 92 2.85 -3.12 6.09
C SER A 92 3.67 -4.13 5.29
N GLY A 93 4.46 -4.96 5.99
CA GLY A 93 5.37 -5.92 5.39
C GLY A 93 6.64 -5.29 4.78
N ASP A 94 6.87 -3.98 4.95
CA ASP A 94 8.08 -3.31 4.47
C ASP A 94 9.28 -3.62 5.36
N PRO A 95 10.32 -4.33 4.88
CA PRO A 95 11.47 -4.70 5.68
C PRO A 95 12.28 -3.50 6.17
N ASP A 96 12.31 -2.37 5.44
CA ASP A 96 13.07 -1.19 5.87
C ASP A 96 12.36 -0.48 7.03
N ALA A 97 11.04 -0.29 6.95
CA ALA A 97 10.23 0.26 8.03
C ALA A 97 10.33 -0.61 9.30
N ILE A 98 10.18 -1.94 9.17
CA ILE A 98 10.32 -2.90 10.29
C ILE A 98 11.70 -2.77 10.93
N SER A 99 12.75 -2.69 10.11
CA SER A 99 14.12 -2.51 10.59
C SER A 99 14.29 -1.21 11.37
N SER A 100 13.67 -0.12 10.92
CA SER A 100 13.70 1.19 11.57
C SER A 100 13.05 1.18 12.94
N SER A 101 11.83 0.69 13.05
CA SER A 101 11.10 0.64 14.33
C SER A 101 11.73 -0.33 15.34
N LEU A 102 12.32 -1.44 14.88
CA LEU A 102 13.09 -2.34 15.75
C LEU A 102 14.36 -1.66 16.28
N ASN A 103 15.03 -0.82 15.48
CA ASN A 103 16.16 -0.01 15.95
C ASN A 103 15.73 1.00 17.00
N THR A 104 14.58 1.65 16.82
CA THR A 104 14.02 2.56 17.84
C THR A 104 13.78 1.83 19.16
N LEU A 105 13.19 0.62 19.13
CA LEU A 105 13.02 -0.21 20.31
C LEU A 105 14.37 -0.57 20.96
N ALA A 106 15.39 -0.95 20.17
CA ALA A 106 16.71 -1.23 20.71
C ALA A 106 17.30 0.00 21.42
N GLY A 107 17.20 1.20 20.83
CA GLY A 107 17.65 2.46 21.43
C GLY A 107 16.91 2.79 22.74
N ILE A 108 15.60 2.56 22.81
CA ILE A 108 14.82 2.75 24.05
C ILE A 108 15.32 1.81 25.15
N TYR A 109 15.52 0.52 24.85
CA TYR A 109 16.04 -0.42 25.84
C TYR A 109 17.48 -0.13 26.24
N MET A 110 18.30 0.44 25.36
CA MET A 110 19.62 0.96 25.73
C MET A 110 19.51 2.14 26.71
N SER A 111 18.63 3.09 26.47
CA SER A 111 18.34 4.21 27.36
C SER A 111 17.83 3.72 28.72
N MET A 112 17.06 2.64 28.77
CA MET A 112 16.61 1.95 29.99
C MET A 112 17.70 1.09 30.65
N ARG A 113 18.96 1.12 30.16
CA ARG A 113 20.07 0.27 30.63
C ARG A 113 19.74 -1.24 30.60
N GLN A 114 18.99 -1.67 29.64
CA GLN A 114 18.63 -3.06 29.42
C GLN A 114 19.26 -3.60 28.09
N PRO A 115 20.60 -3.69 28.04
CA PRO A 115 21.28 -4.10 26.79
C PRO A 115 20.93 -5.52 26.35
N GLY A 116 20.50 -6.41 27.26
CA GLY A 116 20.02 -7.75 26.90
C GLY A 116 18.72 -7.75 26.11
N GLU A 117 17.80 -6.83 26.39
CA GLU A 117 16.59 -6.64 25.57
C GLU A 117 16.94 -5.93 24.25
N ALA A 118 17.79 -4.90 24.31
CA ALA A 118 18.27 -4.21 23.11
C ALA A 118 18.93 -5.17 22.11
N GLU A 119 19.72 -6.18 22.58
CA GLU A 119 20.32 -7.21 21.72
C GLU A 119 19.27 -7.95 20.88
N LYS A 120 18.13 -8.32 21.50
CA LYS A 120 17.07 -9.05 20.78
C LYS A 120 16.48 -8.24 19.63
N TYR A 121 16.27 -6.94 19.86
CA TYR A 121 15.68 -6.05 18.85
C TYR A 121 16.69 -5.68 17.76
N ILE A 122 17.94 -5.36 18.14
CA ILE A 122 18.95 -4.95 17.16
C ILE A 122 19.31 -6.08 16.19
N LEU A 123 19.42 -7.33 16.67
CA LEU A 123 19.68 -8.47 15.80
C LEU A 123 18.53 -8.72 14.80
N LYS A 124 17.27 -8.53 15.23
CA LYS A 124 16.13 -8.61 14.32
C LYS A 124 16.17 -7.47 13.30
N ALA A 125 16.48 -6.23 13.73
CA ALA A 125 16.59 -5.07 12.85
C ALA A 125 17.63 -5.29 11.75
N ILE A 126 18.80 -5.83 12.08
CA ILE A 126 19.85 -6.19 11.12
C ILE A 126 19.32 -7.19 10.10
N GLY A 127 18.60 -8.24 10.53
CA GLY A 127 18.02 -9.23 9.63
C GLY A 127 17.01 -8.64 8.64
N TYR A 128 16.20 -7.67 9.06
CA TYR A 128 15.27 -6.98 8.17
C TYR A 128 15.97 -5.99 7.23
N ALA A 129 16.97 -5.24 7.71
CA ALA A 129 17.76 -4.34 6.86
C ALA A 129 18.53 -5.10 5.76
N GLN A 130 18.99 -6.31 6.04
CA GLN A 130 19.59 -7.20 5.04
C GLN A 130 18.58 -7.60 3.96
N LYS A 131 17.33 -7.92 4.36
CA LYS A 131 16.25 -8.22 3.40
C LYS A 131 15.85 -7.01 2.56
N ALA A 132 15.88 -5.82 3.13
CA ALA A 132 15.62 -4.56 2.45
C ALA A 132 16.76 -4.15 1.50
N ASN A 133 17.93 -4.79 1.60
CA ASN A 133 19.16 -4.43 0.87
C ASN A 133 19.51 -2.94 1.04
N HIS A 134 19.45 -2.43 2.29
CA HIS A 134 19.65 -1.03 2.63
C HIS A 134 20.98 -0.83 3.39
N PRO A 135 22.10 -0.62 2.69
CA PRO A 135 23.44 -0.60 3.29
C PRO A 135 23.64 0.55 4.29
N GLN A 136 23.02 1.71 4.08
CA GLN A 136 23.10 2.83 5.02
C GLN A 136 22.47 2.48 6.37
N ARG A 137 21.31 1.80 6.34
CA ARG A 137 20.64 1.31 7.54
C ARG A 137 21.48 0.26 8.26
N LEU A 138 22.05 -0.69 7.52
CA LEU A 138 22.93 -1.72 8.07
C LEU A 138 24.14 -1.13 8.80
N ALA A 139 24.77 -0.10 8.25
CA ALA A 139 25.89 0.58 8.90
C ALA A 139 25.46 1.21 10.26
N VAL A 140 24.30 1.85 10.31
CA VAL A 140 23.74 2.40 11.57
C VAL A 140 23.45 1.29 12.57
N LEU A 141 22.82 0.20 12.15
CA LEU A 141 22.48 -0.92 13.02
C LEU A 141 23.70 -1.66 13.56
N HIS A 142 24.75 -1.78 12.75
CA HIS A 142 26.01 -2.34 13.21
C HIS A 142 26.68 -1.44 14.27
N GLY A 143 26.60 -0.11 14.13
CA GLY A 143 27.03 0.82 15.17
C GLY A 143 26.25 0.64 16.48
N MET A 144 24.91 0.60 16.40
CA MET A 144 24.07 0.33 17.58
C MET A 144 24.39 -1.04 18.21
N ALA A 145 24.61 -2.07 17.40
CA ALA A 145 24.98 -3.39 17.90
C ALA A 145 26.34 -3.35 18.63
N SER A 146 27.31 -2.57 18.13
CA SER A 146 28.58 -2.33 18.83
C SER A 146 28.36 -1.76 20.22
N GLU A 147 27.54 -0.73 20.35
CA GLU A 147 27.19 -0.11 21.62
C GLU A 147 26.51 -1.11 22.56
N VAL A 148 25.52 -1.85 22.09
CA VAL A 148 24.83 -2.90 22.86
C VAL A 148 25.83 -3.93 23.40
N TYR A 149 26.72 -4.45 22.55
CA TYR A 149 27.72 -5.45 22.98
C TYR A 149 28.78 -4.87 23.92
N HIS A 150 29.16 -3.61 23.77
CA HIS A 150 30.02 -2.92 24.73
C HIS A 150 29.36 -2.86 26.12
N HIS A 151 28.08 -2.48 26.20
CA HIS A 151 27.34 -2.49 27.47
C HIS A 151 27.16 -3.89 28.08
N LEU A 152 27.06 -4.92 27.23
CA LEU A 152 27.05 -6.34 27.64
C LEU A 152 28.44 -6.87 28.03
N LYS A 153 29.49 -6.05 27.97
CA LYS A 153 30.91 -6.43 28.23
C LYS A 153 31.42 -7.52 27.28
N GLN A 154 30.82 -7.61 26.08
CA GLN A 154 31.24 -8.51 25.02
C GLN A 154 32.09 -7.76 23.97
N GLU A 155 33.24 -7.24 24.44
CA GLU A 155 34.05 -6.25 23.72
C GLU A 155 34.58 -6.76 22.36
N LYS A 156 34.81 -8.08 22.19
CA LYS A 156 35.22 -8.64 20.92
C LYS A 156 34.11 -8.50 19.87
N LYS A 157 32.85 -8.75 20.26
CA LYS A 157 31.70 -8.55 19.36
C LYS A 157 31.48 -7.06 19.10
N ALA A 158 31.61 -6.22 20.13
CA ALA A 158 31.53 -4.77 19.97
C ALA A 158 32.50 -4.28 18.90
N LEU A 159 33.78 -4.68 19.00
CA LEU A 159 34.79 -4.31 18.02
C LEU A 159 34.48 -4.83 16.62
N ASP A 160 33.99 -6.07 16.48
CA ASP A 160 33.60 -6.64 15.19
C ASP A 160 32.47 -5.83 14.52
N TYR A 161 31.44 -5.49 15.28
CA TYR A 161 30.32 -4.70 14.78
C TYR A 161 30.72 -3.25 14.46
N ALA A 162 31.52 -2.60 15.31
CA ALA A 162 32.03 -1.24 15.04
C ALA A 162 32.90 -1.21 13.77
N THR A 163 33.74 -2.25 13.58
CA THR A 163 34.58 -2.37 12.39
C THR A 163 33.74 -2.55 11.14
N LYS A 164 32.73 -3.43 11.18
CA LYS A 164 31.77 -3.58 10.05
C LYS A 164 31.06 -2.29 9.72
N ALA A 165 30.59 -1.57 10.75
CA ALA A 165 29.94 -0.27 10.56
C ALA A 165 30.91 0.74 9.91
N TYR A 166 32.14 0.85 10.39
CA TYR A 166 33.15 1.72 9.83
C TYR A 166 33.46 1.43 8.37
N GLU A 167 33.71 0.19 8.02
CA GLU A 167 34.00 -0.18 6.62
C GLU A 167 32.80 0.10 5.70
N MET A 168 31.57 -0.13 6.18
CA MET A 168 30.36 0.20 5.41
C MET A 168 30.24 1.72 5.19
N GLU A 169 30.46 2.54 6.24
CA GLU A 169 30.42 4.00 6.10
C GLU A 169 31.50 4.50 5.15
N LYS A 170 32.69 3.88 5.17
CA LYS A 170 33.80 4.17 4.26
C LYS A 170 33.40 3.87 2.80
N HIS A 171 32.80 2.70 2.52
CA HIS A 171 32.31 2.37 1.20
C HIS A 171 31.19 3.29 0.70
N LEU A 172 30.40 3.82 1.63
CA LEU A 172 29.32 4.77 1.33
C LEU A 172 29.81 6.23 1.19
N GLY A 173 31.09 6.51 1.49
CA GLY A 173 31.67 7.86 1.44
C GLY A 173 31.13 8.82 2.52
N ARG A 174 30.55 8.29 3.62
CA ARG A 174 29.95 9.11 4.68
C ARG A 174 30.96 9.41 5.79
N HIS A 175 31.82 10.39 5.54
CA HIS A 175 32.95 10.71 6.43
C HIS A 175 32.53 11.17 7.83
N ASP A 176 31.41 11.88 7.95
CA ASP A 176 30.83 12.27 9.23
C ASP A 176 30.43 11.06 10.10
N LYS A 177 29.90 10.02 9.49
CA LYS A 177 29.54 8.78 10.16
C LYS A 177 30.74 7.90 10.48
N MET A 178 31.76 7.92 9.61
CA MET A 178 33.02 7.22 9.88
C MET A 178 33.64 7.62 11.20
N ALA A 179 33.65 8.94 11.51
CA ALA A 179 34.20 9.45 12.78
C ALA A 179 33.44 8.89 14.00
N ILE A 180 32.10 8.75 13.91
CA ILE A 180 31.30 8.12 14.97
C ILE A 180 31.71 6.65 15.14
N ARG A 181 31.84 5.90 14.05
CA ARG A 181 32.22 4.46 14.08
C ARG A 181 33.64 4.25 14.62
N GLN A 182 34.57 5.20 14.33
CA GLN A 182 35.91 5.17 14.93
C GLN A 182 35.86 5.36 16.46
N ALA A 183 35.03 6.27 16.97
CA ALA A 183 34.88 6.45 18.41
C ALA A 183 34.26 5.20 19.07
N GLU A 184 33.28 4.54 18.41
CA GLU A 184 32.73 3.26 18.89
C GLU A 184 33.78 2.13 18.89
N ARG A 185 34.67 2.07 17.88
CA ARG A 185 35.80 1.16 17.84
C ARG A 185 36.76 1.40 19.00
N ALA A 186 37.04 2.67 19.27
CA ALA A 186 37.89 3.05 20.39
C ALA A 186 37.32 2.60 21.74
N ALA A 187 36.00 2.75 21.94
CA ALA A 187 35.33 2.27 23.16
C ALA A 187 35.53 0.75 23.34
N ALA A 188 35.31 -0.04 22.30
CA ALA A 188 35.49 -1.49 22.32
C ALA A 188 36.96 -1.88 22.55
N LEU A 189 37.91 -1.17 21.90
CA LEU A 189 39.36 -1.38 22.09
C LEU A 189 39.79 -1.07 23.53
N MET A 190 39.25 0.01 24.14
CA MET A 190 39.46 0.32 25.55
C MET A 190 38.97 -0.80 26.47
N GLY A 191 37.79 -1.36 26.18
CA GLY A 191 37.25 -2.52 26.89
C GLY A 191 38.15 -3.76 26.78
N LEU A 192 38.81 -3.94 25.65
CA LEU A 192 39.80 -5.00 25.39
C LEU A 192 41.20 -4.67 25.96
N LYS A 193 41.37 -3.50 26.56
CA LYS A 193 42.66 -2.96 27.09
C LYS A 193 43.73 -2.77 25.98
N ARG A 194 43.32 -2.59 24.72
CA ARG A 194 44.17 -2.30 23.56
C ARG A 194 44.30 -0.78 23.42
N TYR A 195 44.98 -0.17 24.40
CA TYR A 195 44.95 1.30 24.59
C TYR A 195 45.62 2.08 23.46
N ASP A 196 46.72 1.58 22.92
CA ASP A 196 47.42 2.26 21.80
C ASP A 196 46.52 2.39 20.57
N GLU A 197 45.87 1.30 20.19
CA GLU A 197 44.94 1.30 19.05
C GLU A 197 43.68 2.12 19.34
N ALA A 198 43.22 2.16 20.58
CA ALA A 198 42.10 3.01 20.97
C ALA A 198 42.47 4.49 20.87
N GLN A 199 43.68 4.84 21.23
CA GLN A 199 44.19 6.21 21.11
C GLN A 199 44.29 6.66 19.66
N GLU A 200 44.82 5.82 18.77
CA GLU A 200 44.88 6.08 17.37
C GLU A 200 43.47 6.30 16.78
N ALA A 201 42.51 5.43 17.11
CA ALA A 201 41.14 5.55 16.68
C ALA A 201 40.47 6.85 17.18
N LEU A 202 40.72 7.26 18.43
CA LEU A 202 40.20 8.53 18.95
C LEU A 202 40.88 9.75 18.30
N ALA A 203 42.17 9.68 18.05
CA ALA A 203 42.91 10.75 17.37
C ALA A 203 42.41 10.99 15.94
N GLU A 204 41.96 9.92 15.27
CA GLU A 204 41.31 10.00 13.98
C GLU A 204 39.87 10.47 14.08
N ALA A 205 39.09 10.03 15.09
CA ALA A 205 37.68 10.35 15.27
C ALA A 205 37.40 11.80 15.67
N ILE A 206 38.15 12.33 16.64
CA ILE A 206 37.86 13.64 17.25
C ILE A 206 37.84 14.81 16.27
N PRO A 207 38.78 14.94 15.30
CA PRO A 207 38.70 15.99 14.30
C PRO A 207 37.44 15.92 13.44
N GLY A 208 37.07 14.71 12.98
CA GLY A 208 35.88 14.50 12.14
C GLY A 208 34.58 14.74 12.90
N LEU A 209 34.50 14.37 14.18
CA LEU A 209 33.36 14.65 15.06
C LEU A 209 33.18 16.14 15.29
N ARG A 210 34.29 16.87 15.42
CA ARG A 210 34.28 18.34 15.60
C ARG A 210 33.82 19.03 14.30
N GLU A 211 34.32 18.60 13.16
CA GLU A 211 33.93 19.14 11.85
C GLU A 211 32.46 18.87 11.51
N SER A 212 31.95 17.67 11.80
CA SER A 212 30.56 17.30 11.58
C SER A 212 29.57 17.94 12.56
N GLY A 213 30.05 18.59 13.63
CA GLY A 213 29.19 19.14 14.67
C GLY A 213 28.47 18.10 15.55
N ASN A 214 28.91 16.83 15.54
CA ASN A 214 28.32 15.79 16.39
C ASN A 214 28.86 15.92 17.81
N LEU A 215 28.32 16.90 18.55
CA LEU A 215 28.80 17.27 19.87
C LEU A 215 28.70 16.11 20.88
N HIS A 216 27.63 15.34 20.87
CA HIS A 216 27.47 14.23 21.83
C HIS A 216 28.57 13.18 21.68
N SER A 217 28.80 12.67 20.45
CA SER A 217 29.89 11.73 20.21
C SER A 217 31.28 12.33 20.44
N LEU A 218 31.44 13.62 20.14
CA LEU A 218 32.66 14.35 20.45
C LEU A 218 32.95 14.38 21.94
N GLY A 219 31.97 14.72 22.80
CA GLY A 219 32.11 14.71 24.24
C GLY A 219 32.50 13.35 24.78
N ILE A 220 31.87 12.27 24.31
CA ILE A 220 32.23 10.89 24.70
C ILE A 220 33.67 10.58 24.29
N ALA A 221 34.06 10.88 23.05
CA ALA A 221 35.41 10.64 22.55
C ALA A 221 36.46 11.47 23.34
N CYS A 222 36.13 12.71 23.70
CA CYS A 222 37.00 13.54 24.58
C CYS A 222 37.12 12.93 26.00
N ASN A 223 36.05 12.46 26.60
CA ASN A 223 36.14 11.78 27.91
C ASN A 223 37.03 10.53 27.84
N GLN A 224 36.90 9.73 26.78
CA GLN A 224 37.75 8.56 26.57
C GLN A 224 39.21 8.94 26.34
N MET A 225 39.51 9.95 25.53
CA MET A 225 40.85 10.45 25.29
C MET A 225 41.46 11.02 26.60
N GLY A 226 40.68 11.77 27.39
CA GLY A 226 41.07 12.27 28.68
C GLY A 226 41.45 11.16 29.63
N GLN A 227 40.69 10.08 29.72
CA GLN A 227 41.01 8.91 30.54
C GLN A 227 42.33 8.25 30.12
N MET A 228 42.58 8.18 28.81
CA MET A 228 43.83 7.61 28.29
C MET A 228 45.03 8.48 28.57
N MET A 229 44.90 9.80 28.39
CA MET A 229 45.97 10.76 28.72
C MET A 229 46.34 10.70 30.21
N HIS A 230 45.33 10.61 31.09
CA HIS A 230 45.54 10.46 32.54
C HIS A 230 46.28 9.14 32.87
N LYS A 231 45.91 8.02 32.24
CA LYS A 231 46.61 6.73 32.39
C LYS A 231 48.07 6.76 31.90
N GLN A 232 48.41 7.66 31.00
CA GLN A 232 49.76 7.91 30.49
C GLN A 232 50.49 8.99 31.27
N GLU A 233 49.96 9.40 32.45
CA GLU A 233 50.50 10.43 33.31
C GLU A 233 50.59 11.83 32.63
N ASN A 234 49.83 12.03 31.55
CA ASN A 234 49.74 13.33 30.86
C ASN A 234 48.47 14.09 31.29
N ASP A 235 48.48 14.50 32.58
CA ASP A 235 47.30 15.12 33.18
C ASP A 235 46.95 16.48 32.55
N SER A 236 47.95 17.22 32.06
CA SER A 236 47.69 18.47 31.33
C SER A 236 46.85 18.26 30.05
N ALA A 237 47.10 17.20 29.31
CA ALA A 237 46.27 16.83 28.14
C ALA A 237 44.93 16.27 28.58
N ALA A 238 44.88 15.43 29.61
CA ALA A 238 43.67 14.88 30.20
C ALA A 238 42.67 15.98 30.61
N VAL A 239 43.14 16.99 31.36
CA VAL A 239 42.31 18.12 31.77
C VAL A 239 41.70 18.87 30.58
N ARG A 240 42.45 19.08 29.50
CA ARG A 240 41.91 19.74 28.29
C ARG A 240 40.76 18.97 27.69
N TYR A 241 40.91 17.68 27.50
CA TYR A 241 39.87 16.83 26.93
C TYR A 241 38.66 16.71 27.83
N PHE A 242 38.84 16.52 29.12
CA PHE A 242 37.73 16.49 30.08
C PHE A 242 36.98 17.81 30.16
N ASN A 243 37.66 18.96 30.06
CA ASN A 243 36.99 20.27 30.02
C ASN A 243 36.17 20.47 28.75
N GLU A 244 36.67 20.02 27.56
CA GLU A 244 35.92 20.06 26.35
C GLU A 244 34.65 19.18 26.47
N ALA A 245 34.77 17.97 26.97
CA ALA A 245 33.64 17.07 27.24
C ALA A 245 32.65 17.69 28.24
N LEU A 246 33.15 18.26 29.34
CA LEU A 246 32.33 18.89 30.37
C LEU A 246 31.49 20.03 29.78
N ALA A 247 32.10 20.90 28.95
CA ALA A 247 31.41 22.02 28.32
C ALA A 247 30.25 21.52 27.46
N ILE A 248 30.47 20.48 26.65
CA ILE A 248 29.48 19.85 25.81
C ILE A 248 28.32 19.28 26.63
N PHE A 249 28.61 18.45 27.62
CA PHE A 249 27.57 17.75 28.38
C PHE A 249 26.80 18.67 29.33
N THR A 250 27.42 19.71 29.84
CA THR A 250 26.73 20.76 30.62
C THR A 250 25.73 21.52 29.72
N GLN A 251 26.13 21.85 28.50
CA GLN A 251 25.24 22.48 27.50
C GLN A 251 24.08 21.57 27.10
N GLN A 252 24.31 20.28 27.00
CA GLN A 252 23.30 19.28 26.60
C GLN A 252 22.46 18.78 27.79
N HIS A 253 22.71 19.22 28.99
CA HIS A 253 22.10 18.72 30.24
C HIS A 253 22.23 17.20 30.42
N ASP A 254 23.33 16.62 29.91
CA ASP A 254 23.62 15.18 30.04
C ASP A 254 24.35 14.94 31.38
N LEU A 255 23.56 14.78 32.43
CA LEU A 255 24.07 14.64 33.82
C LEU A 255 25.02 13.44 33.99
N PHE A 256 24.78 12.35 33.24
CA PHE A 256 25.62 11.15 33.34
C PHE A 256 27.03 11.39 32.77
N ASN A 257 27.10 11.94 31.56
CA ASN A 257 28.39 12.22 30.94
C ASN A 257 29.08 13.45 31.58
N GLU A 258 28.30 14.42 32.08
CA GLU A 258 28.84 15.49 32.94
C GLU A 258 29.55 14.92 34.20
N ALA A 259 28.89 13.99 34.89
CA ALA A 259 29.49 13.34 36.06
C ALA A 259 30.78 12.59 35.69
N THR A 260 30.79 11.91 34.52
CA THR A 260 31.99 11.23 34.02
C THR A 260 33.15 12.19 33.78
N SER A 261 32.87 13.34 33.14
CA SER A 261 33.88 14.38 32.88
C SER A 261 34.43 14.97 34.20
N ARG A 262 33.55 15.25 35.17
CA ARG A 262 33.94 15.79 36.49
C ARG A 262 34.78 14.81 37.29
N MET A 263 34.46 13.53 37.27
CA MET A 263 35.28 12.50 37.91
C MET A 263 36.68 12.43 37.26
N GLY A 264 36.75 12.53 35.94
CA GLY A 264 38.03 12.58 35.21
C GLY A 264 38.85 13.82 35.59
N LEU A 265 38.23 15.00 35.68
CA LEU A 265 38.90 16.24 36.15
C LEU A 265 39.38 16.12 37.61
N TYR A 266 38.55 15.56 38.47
CA TYR A 266 39.00 15.29 39.87
C TYR A 266 40.25 14.43 39.89
N GLN A 267 40.31 13.36 39.14
CA GLN A 267 41.46 12.46 39.11
C GLN A 267 42.72 13.12 38.55
N ALA A 268 42.58 13.89 37.45
CA ALA A 268 43.70 14.54 36.78
C ALA A 268 44.23 15.79 37.51
N LEU A 269 43.41 16.46 38.35
CA LEU A 269 43.77 17.70 39.02
C LEU A 269 44.18 17.49 40.48
N ARG A 270 43.91 16.33 41.11
CA ARG A 270 44.05 16.16 42.57
C ARG A 270 45.45 16.43 43.07
N ASP A 271 46.49 16.19 42.27
CA ASP A 271 47.89 16.38 42.65
C ASP A 271 48.44 17.75 42.22
N THR A 272 47.80 18.43 41.25
CA THR A 272 48.26 19.72 40.70
C THR A 272 47.41 20.90 41.18
N ASP A 273 46.11 20.75 41.35
CA ASP A 273 45.20 21.75 41.93
C ASP A 273 44.13 21.05 42.78
N PRO A 274 44.44 20.71 44.04
CA PRO A 274 43.53 19.99 44.93
C PRO A 274 42.22 20.75 45.23
N ALA A 275 42.25 22.09 45.20
CA ALA A 275 41.07 22.90 45.47
C ALA A 275 40.06 22.80 44.35
N LEU A 276 40.51 22.91 43.10
CA LEU A 276 39.65 22.75 41.92
C LEU A 276 39.20 21.29 41.77
N ALA A 277 40.09 20.34 42.03
CA ALA A 277 39.74 18.91 42.04
C ALA A 277 38.56 18.64 42.99
N MET A 278 38.60 19.19 44.21
CA MET A 278 37.52 18.98 45.18
C MET A 278 36.19 19.59 44.73
N GLN A 279 36.18 20.75 44.08
CA GLN A 279 34.96 21.31 43.47
C GLN A 279 34.35 20.38 42.42
N HIS A 280 35.16 19.75 41.58
CA HIS A 280 34.66 18.77 40.60
C HIS A 280 34.13 17.51 41.29
N ASN A 281 34.78 17.05 42.38
CA ASN A 281 34.31 15.89 43.14
C ASN A 281 32.98 16.17 43.87
N ASP A 282 32.81 17.33 44.46
CA ASP A 282 31.59 17.74 45.17
C ASP A 282 30.40 17.73 44.15
N ARG A 283 30.60 18.37 42.99
CA ARG A 283 29.58 18.37 41.94
C ARG A 283 29.34 16.98 41.35
N TYR A 284 30.35 16.14 41.19
CA TYR A 284 30.21 14.74 40.86
C TYR A 284 29.30 13.98 41.82
N ASN A 285 29.49 14.19 43.13
CA ASN A 285 28.67 13.53 44.16
C ASN A 285 27.21 13.98 44.10
N GLU A 286 26.94 15.28 43.92
CA GLU A 286 25.58 15.80 43.71
C GLU A 286 24.91 15.16 42.50
N LEU A 287 25.61 15.11 41.38
CA LEU A 287 25.09 14.48 40.12
C LEU A 287 24.86 12.99 40.31
N ARG A 288 25.78 12.29 40.98
CA ARG A 288 25.63 10.86 41.27
C ARG A 288 24.40 10.58 42.12
N ASP A 289 24.15 11.39 43.12
CA ASP A 289 23.01 11.24 44.03
C ASP A 289 21.69 11.52 43.27
N SER A 290 21.64 12.56 42.41
CA SER A 290 20.54 12.84 41.54
C SER A 290 20.27 11.67 40.52
N LEU A 291 21.35 11.11 39.95
CA LEU A 291 21.24 9.95 39.05
C LEU A 291 20.80 8.67 39.76
N TYR A 292 21.05 8.56 41.10
CA TYR A 292 20.55 7.44 41.91
C TYR A 292 19.05 7.52 42.09
N ASP A 293 18.51 8.72 42.35
CA ASP A 293 17.08 8.96 42.45
C ASP A 293 16.39 8.72 41.09
N GLU A 294 17.05 9.13 40.00
CA GLU A 294 16.59 8.86 38.63
C GLU A 294 16.52 7.36 38.33
N LYS A 295 17.53 6.56 38.79
CA LYS A 295 17.48 5.09 38.68
C LYS A 295 16.31 4.46 39.39
N THR A 296 15.89 5.02 40.51
CA THR A 296 14.70 4.55 41.22
C THR A 296 13.44 4.85 40.41
N GLY A 297 13.37 6.03 39.79
CA GLY A 297 12.35 6.40 38.83
C GLY A 297 12.34 5.50 37.59
N GLU A 298 13.53 5.17 37.04
CA GLU A 298 13.69 4.19 35.92
C GLU A 298 13.16 2.81 36.32
N LEU A 299 13.47 2.34 37.55
CA LEU A 299 13.00 1.03 37.99
C LEU A 299 11.48 0.97 38.12
N LEU A 300 10.86 2.04 38.61
CA LEU A 300 9.41 2.20 38.67
C LEU A 300 8.81 2.29 37.27
N SER A 301 9.46 3.03 36.37
CA SER A 301 9.06 3.13 34.94
C SER A 301 9.19 1.80 34.20
N LYS A 302 10.23 1.00 34.54
CA LYS A 302 10.39 -0.36 34.02
C LYS A 302 9.27 -1.27 34.45
N TYR A 303 8.85 -1.23 35.71
CA TYR A 303 7.70 -2.00 36.18
C TYR A 303 6.41 -1.55 35.50
N ALA A 304 6.20 -0.24 35.32
CA ALA A 304 5.04 0.28 34.59
C ALA A 304 5.04 -0.17 33.12
N ALA A 305 6.22 -0.24 32.48
CA ALA A 305 6.34 -0.75 31.10
C ALA A 305 6.07 -2.26 31.02
N GLU A 306 6.51 -3.05 31.98
CA GLU A 306 6.23 -4.51 32.03
C GLU A 306 4.75 -4.78 32.24
N TYR A 307 4.05 -3.99 33.07
CA TYR A 307 2.59 -4.09 33.25
C TYR A 307 1.82 -3.59 32.02
N GLY A 308 2.26 -2.50 31.37
CA GLY A 308 1.65 -1.95 30.16
C GLY A 308 1.81 -2.85 28.92
N VAL A 309 2.78 -3.76 28.90
CA VAL A 309 2.98 -4.72 27.80
C VAL A 309 1.81 -5.69 27.66
N GLY A 310 1.20 -6.11 28.76
CA GLY A 310 0.02 -6.97 28.74
C GLY A 310 -1.21 -6.32 28.12
N GLU A 311 -1.45 -5.04 28.43
CA GLU A 311 -2.55 -4.27 27.84
C GLU A 311 -2.33 -4.01 26.36
N LEU A 312 -1.09 -3.70 25.95
CA LEU A 312 -0.75 -3.49 24.52
C LEU A 312 -0.85 -4.76 23.68
N GLN A 313 -0.50 -5.91 24.24
CA GLN A 313 -0.70 -7.19 23.56
C GLN A 313 -2.20 -7.47 23.34
N ALA A 314 -3.04 -7.20 24.35
CA ALA A 314 -4.48 -7.33 24.23
C ALA A 314 -5.06 -6.35 23.19
N GLU A 315 -4.58 -5.09 23.16
CA GLU A 315 -5.02 -4.08 22.18
C GLU A 315 -4.57 -4.42 20.75
N ASN A 316 -3.35 -4.95 20.58
CA ASN A 316 -2.86 -5.47 19.29
C ASN A 316 -3.65 -6.69 18.82
N ASP A 317 -3.99 -7.61 19.71
CA ASP A 317 -4.81 -8.76 19.39
C ASP A 317 -6.22 -8.34 18.95
N GLU A 318 -6.80 -7.33 19.59
CA GLU A 318 -8.10 -6.77 19.17
C GLU A 318 -8.00 -6.05 17.82
N MET A 319 -6.95 -5.27 17.56
CA MET A 319 -6.72 -4.63 16.27
C MET A 319 -6.51 -5.66 15.14
N GLN A 320 -5.74 -6.72 15.38
CA GLN A 320 -5.57 -7.80 14.40
C GLN A 320 -6.91 -8.53 14.11
N LYS A 321 -7.70 -8.79 15.13
CA LYS A 321 -9.05 -9.37 14.97
C LYS A 321 -9.98 -8.44 14.20
N ALA A 322 -9.92 -7.12 14.46
CA ALA A 322 -10.69 -6.12 13.73
C ALA A 322 -10.27 -6.04 12.26
N HIS A 323 -8.97 -6.09 11.98
CA HIS A 323 -8.44 -6.10 10.61
C HIS A 323 -8.84 -7.38 9.86
N GLN A 324 -8.74 -8.55 10.48
CA GLN A 324 -9.24 -9.82 9.89
C GLN A 324 -10.74 -9.79 9.60
N ARG A 325 -11.54 -9.20 10.51
CA ARG A 325 -12.99 -9.01 10.27
C ARG A 325 -13.25 -8.10 9.07
N SER A 326 -12.52 -7.01 8.96
CA SER A 326 -12.62 -6.08 7.82
C SER A 326 -12.26 -6.75 6.49
N LEU A 327 -11.21 -7.56 6.45
CA LEU A 327 -10.83 -8.35 5.27
C LEU A 327 -11.90 -9.38 4.90
N MET A 328 -12.47 -10.08 5.88
CA MET A 328 -13.56 -11.04 5.62
C MET A 328 -14.84 -10.36 5.10
N VAL A 329 -15.19 -9.18 5.63
CA VAL A 329 -16.32 -8.39 5.13
C VAL A 329 -16.04 -7.92 3.69
N GLY A 330 -14.85 -7.42 3.41
CA GLY A 330 -14.43 -7.04 2.05
C GLY A 330 -14.50 -8.20 1.05
N ALA A 331 -13.99 -9.37 1.43
CA ALA A 331 -14.08 -10.58 0.63
C ALA A 331 -15.54 -11.01 0.39
N GLY A 332 -16.39 -10.91 1.43
CA GLY A 332 -17.82 -11.19 1.34
C GLY A 332 -18.54 -10.27 0.34
N ILE A 333 -18.22 -8.98 0.34
CA ILE A 333 -18.77 -8.00 -0.62
C ILE A 333 -18.36 -8.34 -2.05
N VAL A 334 -17.09 -8.70 -2.29
CA VAL A 334 -16.60 -9.10 -3.61
C VAL A 334 -17.35 -10.34 -4.12
N VAL A 335 -17.53 -11.35 -3.27
CA VAL A 335 -18.29 -12.57 -3.62
C VAL A 335 -19.75 -12.23 -3.93
N ALA A 336 -20.39 -11.37 -3.14
CA ALA A 336 -21.76 -10.94 -3.38
C ALA A 336 -21.91 -10.20 -4.74
N LEU A 337 -20.95 -9.33 -5.09
CA LEU A 337 -20.92 -8.64 -6.38
C LEU A 337 -20.75 -9.61 -7.55
N LEU A 338 -19.89 -10.62 -7.39
CA LEU A 338 -19.71 -11.66 -8.44
C LEU A 338 -20.99 -12.48 -8.63
N ILE A 339 -21.68 -12.86 -7.56
CA ILE A 339 -22.97 -13.56 -7.62
C ILE A 339 -24.03 -12.67 -8.29
N ALA A 340 -24.13 -11.41 -7.90
CA ALA A 340 -25.06 -10.45 -8.51
C ALA A 340 -24.77 -10.26 -10.02
N GLY A 341 -23.51 -10.12 -10.40
CA GLY A 341 -23.08 -10.05 -11.81
C GLY A 341 -23.44 -11.32 -12.60
N PHE A 342 -23.23 -12.48 -12.00
CA PHE A 342 -23.61 -13.76 -12.61
C PHE A 342 -25.14 -13.90 -12.77
N VAL A 343 -25.93 -13.51 -11.78
CA VAL A 343 -27.40 -13.52 -11.86
C VAL A 343 -27.88 -12.55 -12.94
N LEU A 344 -27.32 -11.35 -12.99
CA LEU A 344 -27.62 -10.35 -14.03
C LEU A 344 -27.28 -10.88 -15.43
N TYR A 345 -26.12 -11.51 -15.59
CA TYR A 345 -25.70 -12.14 -16.85
C TYR A 345 -26.68 -13.24 -17.28
N GLN A 346 -27.09 -14.10 -16.37
CA GLN A 346 -28.08 -15.15 -16.66
C GLN A 346 -29.45 -14.57 -17.01
N TRP A 347 -29.88 -13.50 -16.34
CA TRP A 347 -31.13 -12.81 -16.65
C TRP A 347 -31.09 -12.17 -18.03
N MET A 348 -30.03 -11.49 -18.40
CA MET A 348 -29.83 -10.90 -19.73
C MET A 348 -29.83 -11.98 -20.80
N ARG A 349 -29.13 -13.09 -20.59
CA ARG A 349 -29.08 -14.22 -21.53
C ARG A 349 -30.49 -14.84 -21.78
N ARG A 350 -31.26 -15.01 -20.70
CA ARG A 350 -32.65 -15.52 -20.80
C ARG A 350 -33.56 -14.53 -21.53
N ARG A 351 -33.38 -13.24 -21.37
CA ARG A 351 -34.12 -12.20 -22.06
C ARG A 351 -33.81 -12.20 -23.56
N GLU A 352 -32.56 -12.33 -23.95
CA GLU A 352 -32.16 -12.46 -25.37
C GLU A 352 -32.74 -13.71 -26.02
N GLN A 353 -32.76 -14.85 -25.32
CA GLN A 353 -33.35 -16.08 -25.83
C GLN A 353 -34.84 -15.91 -26.10
N LYS A 354 -35.61 -15.40 -25.16
CA LYS A 354 -37.04 -15.15 -25.32
C LYS A 354 -37.33 -14.21 -26.50
N HIS A 355 -36.52 -13.16 -26.65
CA HIS A 355 -36.69 -12.24 -27.77
C HIS A 355 -36.41 -12.91 -29.12
N THR A 356 -35.39 -13.74 -29.21
CA THR A 356 -35.07 -14.51 -30.41
C THR A 356 -36.20 -15.52 -30.75
N GLU A 357 -36.76 -16.21 -29.76
CA GLU A 357 -37.87 -17.13 -29.92
C GLU A 357 -39.14 -16.41 -30.44
N GLN A 358 -39.46 -15.24 -29.93
CA GLN A 358 -40.57 -14.41 -30.37
C GLN A 358 -40.41 -13.98 -31.85
N LEU A 359 -39.20 -13.52 -32.20
CA LEU A 359 -38.90 -13.12 -33.56
C LEU A 359 -39.04 -14.28 -34.57
N ILE A 360 -38.53 -15.46 -34.18
CA ILE A 360 -38.66 -16.67 -35.04
C ILE A 360 -40.13 -17.04 -35.21
N ARG A 361 -40.94 -17.01 -34.14
CA ARG A 361 -42.39 -17.31 -34.25
C ARG A 361 -43.09 -16.33 -35.19
N GLN A 362 -42.81 -15.03 -35.09
CA GLN A 362 -43.39 -14.02 -35.97
C GLN A 362 -43.00 -14.26 -37.44
N ILE A 363 -41.78 -14.67 -37.71
CA ILE A 363 -41.33 -15.01 -39.08
C ILE A 363 -42.01 -16.28 -39.56
N GLN A 364 -42.22 -17.29 -38.71
CA GLN A 364 -42.95 -18.50 -39.08
C GLN A 364 -44.41 -18.20 -39.47
N GLU A 365 -45.09 -17.33 -38.74
CA GLU A 365 -46.44 -16.88 -39.05
C GLU A 365 -46.49 -16.13 -40.37
N LEU A 366 -45.56 -15.19 -40.62
CA LEU A 366 -45.45 -14.47 -41.87
C LEU A 366 -45.12 -15.39 -43.08
N SER A 367 -44.26 -16.37 -42.87
CA SER A 367 -43.89 -17.35 -43.88
C SER A 367 -45.07 -18.27 -44.25
N ALA A 368 -45.84 -18.71 -43.23
CA ALA A 368 -47.03 -19.53 -43.43
C ALA A 368 -48.13 -18.77 -44.17
N ALA A 369 -48.33 -17.50 -43.85
CA ALA A 369 -49.28 -16.62 -44.56
C ALA A 369 -48.90 -16.43 -46.02
N LEU A 370 -47.60 -16.30 -46.33
CA LEU A 370 -47.08 -16.23 -47.69
C LEU A 370 -47.32 -17.54 -48.48
N GLU A 371 -47.12 -18.71 -47.85
CA GLU A 371 -47.33 -20.01 -48.45
C GLU A 371 -48.85 -20.31 -48.69
N ALA A 372 -49.73 -19.79 -47.84
CA ALA A 372 -51.17 -19.91 -47.96
C ALA A 372 -51.79 -19.03 -49.08
N GLY A 373 -50.99 -18.12 -49.66
CA GLY A 373 -51.44 -17.25 -50.72
C GLY A 373 -52.29 -16.06 -50.25
N GLU A 374 -52.36 -15.81 -48.95
CA GLU A 374 -53.08 -14.68 -48.39
C GLU A 374 -52.21 -13.40 -48.52
N GLY A 375 -52.52 -12.58 -49.58
CA GLY A 375 -51.93 -11.21 -49.59
C GLY A 375 -51.30 -10.69 -50.85
N VAL A 376 -51.51 -11.33 -52.00
CA VAL A 376 -51.16 -10.76 -53.35
C VAL A 376 -52.33 -10.87 -54.37
N GLN A 377 -53.46 -10.30 -53.99
CA GLN A 377 -54.46 -9.96 -55.02
C GLN A 377 -54.80 -8.49 -54.84
N THR A 378 -54.44 -7.68 -55.82
CA THR A 378 -54.99 -6.36 -56.07
C THR A 378 -56.43 -6.55 -56.47
N ALA A 379 -57.38 -6.27 -55.57
CA ALA A 379 -58.82 -6.19 -55.99
C ALA A 379 -59.16 -4.73 -56.32
N PRO A 380 -60.06 -4.52 -57.29
CA PRO A 380 -60.51 -3.17 -57.69
C PRO A 380 -61.47 -2.59 -56.67
N VAL A 381 -61.46 -1.29 -56.63
CA VAL A 381 -62.33 -0.42 -55.83
C VAL A 381 -63.78 -0.65 -56.20
N GLU A 382 -64.65 -1.01 -55.24
CA GLU A 382 -66.05 -0.63 -55.25
C GLU A 382 -66.43 -0.16 -53.84
N THR A 383 -67.03 1.01 -53.81
CA THR A 383 -67.57 1.79 -52.70
C THR A 383 -68.73 1.10 -52.00
N GLU A 384 -68.74 0.98 -50.70
CA GLU A 384 -69.92 1.18 -49.88
C GLU A 384 -69.56 1.47 -48.39
N GLU A 385 -70.37 2.25 -47.73
CA GLU A 385 -70.21 3.02 -46.50
C GLU A 385 -70.00 2.22 -45.18
N ALA A 386 -69.05 2.71 -44.38
CA ALA A 386 -68.89 2.77 -42.94
C ALA A 386 -69.46 1.70 -41.99
N PRO A 387 -68.85 1.41 -40.76
CA PRO A 387 -68.28 2.35 -39.80
C PRO A 387 -66.96 2.00 -39.17
N GLU A 388 -66.35 3.04 -38.65
CA GLU A 388 -65.32 3.19 -37.56
C GLU A 388 -64.62 1.95 -37.05
N ALA A 389 -63.30 1.88 -37.28
CA ALA A 389 -62.27 1.69 -36.28
C ALA A 389 -60.98 1.22 -36.92
N GLU A 390 -59.91 1.85 -36.56
CA GLU A 390 -58.51 1.46 -36.66
C GLU A 390 -58.24 0.00 -37.14
N PRO A 391 -57.76 -0.22 -38.34
CA PRO A 391 -56.53 -0.97 -38.54
C PRO A 391 -55.74 -0.72 -39.83
N GLU A 392 -55.71 0.45 -40.43
CA GLU A 392 -54.98 0.65 -41.69
C GLU A 392 -53.46 0.55 -41.49
N GLU A 393 -52.94 1.00 -40.37
CA GLU A 393 -51.48 0.94 -40.09
C GLU A 393 -51.00 -0.48 -39.81
N GLU A 394 -51.78 -1.30 -39.11
CA GLU A 394 -51.45 -2.69 -38.79
C GLU A 394 -51.45 -3.60 -40.03
N THR A 395 -52.34 -3.36 -40.94
CA THR A 395 -52.44 -4.06 -42.23
C THR A 395 -51.32 -3.69 -43.18
N GLU A 396 -50.95 -2.42 -43.28
CA GLU A 396 -49.81 -1.95 -44.09
C GLU A 396 -48.45 -2.46 -43.57
N ASP A 397 -48.24 -2.45 -42.24
CA ASP A 397 -47.01 -2.96 -41.65
C ASP A 397 -46.89 -4.48 -41.77
N HIS A 398 -48.00 -5.22 -41.71
CA HIS A 398 -48.01 -6.67 -41.99
C HIS A 398 -47.64 -6.96 -43.44
N LEU A 399 -48.25 -6.26 -44.39
CA LEU A 399 -47.93 -6.37 -45.84
C LEU A 399 -46.46 -5.98 -46.11
N PHE A 400 -45.95 -4.97 -45.44
CA PHE A 400 -44.55 -4.60 -45.57
C PHE A 400 -43.62 -5.73 -45.09
N LEU A 401 -43.89 -6.34 -43.91
CA LEU A 401 -43.10 -7.45 -43.41
C LEU A 401 -43.15 -8.67 -44.33
N MET A 402 -44.32 -9.01 -44.87
CA MET A 402 -44.46 -10.10 -45.86
C MET A 402 -43.61 -9.86 -47.12
N ARG A 403 -43.58 -8.61 -47.63
CA ARG A 403 -42.71 -8.24 -48.76
C ARG A 403 -41.21 -8.36 -48.40
N VAL A 404 -40.83 -7.98 -47.18
CA VAL A 404 -39.46 -8.15 -46.71
C VAL A 404 -39.09 -9.63 -46.63
N VAL A 405 -39.93 -10.49 -46.04
CA VAL A 405 -39.70 -11.92 -45.94
C VAL A 405 -39.59 -12.55 -47.34
N LYS A 406 -40.45 -12.14 -48.24
CA LYS A 406 -40.42 -12.60 -49.64
C LYS A 406 -39.12 -12.18 -50.33
N ALA A 407 -38.75 -10.91 -50.28
CA ALA A 407 -37.56 -10.39 -50.92
C ALA A 407 -36.27 -11.08 -50.38
N VAL A 408 -36.20 -11.35 -49.08
CA VAL A 408 -35.08 -12.13 -48.50
C VAL A 408 -35.07 -13.55 -49.06
N ASN A 409 -36.21 -14.25 -49.06
CA ASN A 409 -36.29 -15.63 -49.51
C ASN A 409 -35.97 -15.78 -51.02
N ASP A 410 -36.41 -14.84 -51.84
CA ASP A 410 -36.13 -14.80 -53.27
C ASP A 410 -34.68 -14.43 -53.60
N GLY A 411 -34.06 -13.58 -52.72
CA GLY A 411 -32.68 -13.15 -52.85
C GLY A 411 -31.63 -14.16 -52.37
N LEU A 412 -31.99 -15.08 -51.45
CA LEU A 412 -31.05 -16.08 -50.91
C LEU A 412 -30.38 -16.96 -51.98
N PRO A 413 -31.06 -17.49 -52.99
CA PRO A 413 -30.43 -18.30 -54.02
C PRO A 413 -29.47 -17.54 -54.94
N THR A 414 -29.63 -16.23 -55.04
CA THR A 414 -28.86 -15.35 -55.96
C THR A 414 -27.77 -14.55 -55.22
N GLY A 415 -27.72 -14.68 -53.91
CA GLY A 415 -26.78 -13.90 -53.04
C GLY A 415 -27.23 -12.45 -52.84
N ARG A 416 -28.41 -12.04 -53.27
CA ARG A 416 -28.96 -10.67 -53.17
C ARG A 416 -29.95 -10.55 -52.02
N TYR A 417 -29.47 -10.68 -50.80
CA TYR A 417 -30.27 -10.60 -49.58
C TYR A 417 -29.68 -9.60 -48.54
N GLY A 418 -28.76 -8.77 -48.98
CA GLY A 418 -28.20 -7.67 -48.15
C GLY A 418 -29.28 -6.60 -47.92
N VAL A 419 -29.06 -5.78 -46.89
CA VAL A 419 -30.00 -4.71 -46.52
C VAL A 419 -30.25 -3.74 -47.68
N ASP A 420 -29.22 -3.48 -48.48
CA ASP A 420 -29.31 -2.58 -49.64
C ASP A 420 -30.04 -3.24 -50.81
N ASP A 421 -29.84 -4.54 -50.99
CA ASP A 421 -30.53 -5.32 -52.04
C ASP A 421 -32.03 -5.37 -51.78
N ILE A 422 -32.43 -5.68 -50.53
CA ILE A 422 -33.83 -5.75 -50.10
C ILE A 422 -34.50 -4.38 -50.19
N ALA A 423 -33.81 -3.32 -49.72
CA ALA A 423 -34.33 -1.96 -49.81
C ALA A 423 -34.59 -1.55 -51.28
N SER A 424 -33.67 -1.91 -52.20
CA SER A 424 -33.82 -1.66 -53.65
C SER A 424 -34.98 -2.41 -54.25
N GLU A 425 -35.18 -3.70 -53.91
CA GLU A 425 -36.28 -4.52 -54.38
C GLU A 425 -37.65 -4.00 -53.93
N LEU A 426 -37.69 -3.43 -52.72
CA LEU A 426 -38.89 -2.78 -52.17
C LEU A 426 -39.08 -1.33 -52.67
N ASN A 427 -38.24 -0.86 -53.58
CA ASN A 427 -38.22 0.52 -54.06
C ASN A 427 -38.09 1.56 -52.94
N MET A 428 -37.28 1.28 -51.92
CA MET A 428 -37.06 2.12 -50.75
C MET A 428 -35.61 2.51 -50.65
N GLY A 429 -35.34 3.71 -50.10
CA GLY A 429 -33.98 4.06 -49.70
C GLY A 429 -33.56 3.25 -48.46
N THR A 430 -32.29 2.79 -48.43
CA THR A 430 -31.74 1.94 -47.36
C THR A 430 -31.99 2.50 -45.95
N GLN A 431 -31.89 3.80 -45.75
CA GLN A 431 -32.15 4.44 -44.46
C GLN A 431 -33.64 4.41 -44.07
N THR A 432 -34.52 4.60 -45.04
CA THR A 432 -35.96 4.52 -44.84
C THR A 432 -36.39 3.09 -44.50
N PHE A 433 -35.85 2.11 -45.23
CA PHE A 433 -36.04 0.68 -44.94
C PHE A 433 -35.61 0.32 -43.52
N ARG A 434 -34.38 0.69 -43.13
CA ARG A 434 -33.86 0.42 -41.77
C ARG A 434 -34.77 1.00 -40.71
N ARG A 435 -35.20 2.26 -40.86
CA ARG A 435 -36.03 2.95 -39.87
C ARG A 435 -37.43 2.34 -39.78
N ARG A 436 -38.06 1.98 -40.96
CA ARG A 436 -39.38 1.34 -40.99
C ARG A 436 -39.33 -0.03 -40.36
N LEU A 437 -38.37 -0.87 -40.75
CA LEU A 437 -38.23 -2.22 -40.18
C LEU A 437 -38.00 -2.18 -38.65
N MET A 438 -37.15 -1.29 -38.18
CA MET A 438 -36.91 -1.10 -36.75
C MET A 438 -38.16 -0.61 -36.01
N LYS A 439 -38.98 0.26 -36.65
CA LYS A 439 -40.24 0.74 -36.06
C LYS A 439 -41.23 -0.41 -35.89
N VAL A 440 -41.36 -1.25 -36.89
CA VAL A 440 -42.38 -2.31 -36.96
C VAL A 440 -41.99 -3.55 -36.12
N THR A 441 -40.70 -3.94 -36.16
CA THR A 441 -40.25 -5.20 -35.53
C THR A 441 -39.51 -4.97 -34.20
N GLY A 442 -39.02 -3.78 -33.95
CA GLY A 442 -38.09 -3.50 -32.85
C GLY A 442 -36.67 -4.04 -33.07
N ASP A 443 -36.39 -4.71 -34.20
CA ASP A 443 -35.14 -5.37 -34.50
C ASP A 443 -34.34 -4.69 -35.62
N SER A 444 -33.02 -4.90 -35.58
CA SER A 444 -32.15 -4.43 -36.65
C SER A 444 -32.41 -5.25 -37.92
N PRO A 445 -32.27 -4.65 -39.12
CA PRO A 445 -32.44 -5.39 -40.38
C PRO A 445 -31.59 -6.65 -40.47
N LYS A 446 -30.38 -6.60 -39.93
CA LYS A 446 -29.49 -7.78 -39.92
C LYS A 446 -30.02 -8.91 -39.01
N ALA A 447 -30.62 -8.57 -37.86
CA ALA A 447 -31.22 -9.56 -36.99
C ALA A 447 -32.45 -10.20 -37.62
N PHE A 448 -33.30 -9.41 -38.25
CA PHE A 448 -34.52 -9.86 -38.95
C PHE A 448 -34.19 -10.77 -40.14
N ILE A 449 -33.23 -10.37 -40.99
CA ILE A 449 -32.75 -11.20 -42.11
C ILE A 449 -32.16 -12.51 -41.58
N SER A 450 -31.34 -12.45 -40.54
CA SER A 450 -30.77 -13.66 -39.96
C SER A 450 -31.82 -14.61 -39.38
N ALA A 451 -32.92 -14.09 -38.82
CA ALA A 451 -34.02 -14.91 -38.35
C ALA A 451 -34.77 -15.60 -39.50
N ILE A 452 -34.97 -14.92 -40.64
CA ILE A 452 -35.55 -15.55 -41.87
C ILE A 452 -34.63 -16.67 -42.40
N GLN A 453 -33.30 -16.42 -42.40
CA GLN A 453 -32.32 -17.44 -42.78
C GLN A 453 -32.40 -18.69 -41.89
N MET A 454 -32.57 -18.49 -40.58
CA MET A 454 -32.67 -19.58 -39.62
C MET A 454 -33.99 -20.33 -39.73
N GLU A 455 -35.09 -19.66 -39.96
CA GLU A 455 -36.39 -20.30 -40.22
C GLU A 455 -36.35 -21.16 -41.53
N ARG A 456 -35.79 -20.62 -42.60
CA ARG A 456 -35.58 -21.39 -43.85
C ARG A 456 -34.66 -22.60 -43.61
N ALA A 457 -33.61 -22.45 -42.80
CA ALA A 457 -32.73 -23.56 -42.46
C ALA A 457 -33.47 -24.66 -41.71
N ALA A 458 -34.32 -24.29 -40.72
CA ALA A 458 -35.15 -25.22 -40.00
C ALA A 458 -36.09 -26.01 -40.91
N LYS A 459 -36.75 -25.31 -41.83
CA LYS A 459 -37.62 -25.98 -42.84
C LYS A 459 -36.82 -26.97 -43.72
N LEU A 460 -35.63 -26.56 -44.21
CA LEU A 460 -34.82 -27.44 -45.06
C LEU A 460 -34.33 -28.68 -44.27
N LEU A 461 -33.93 -28.53 -43.02
CA LEU A 461 -33.52 -29.64 -42.17
C LEU A 461 -34.67 -30.61 -41.85
N THR A 462 -35.90 -30.11 -41.73
CA THR A 462 -37.08 -30.92 -41.49
C THR A 462 -37.55 -31.61 -42.75
N MET A 463 -37.58 -30.90 -43.89
CA MET A 463 -38.11 -31.44 -45.17
C MET A 463 -37.08 -32.34 -45.87
N SER A 464 -35.80 -32.19 -45.62
CA SER A 464 -34.72 -32.92 -46.26
C SER A 464 -33.67 -33.36 -45.22
N PRO A 465 -33.98 -34.34 -44.34
CA PRO A 465 -33.11 -34.74 -43.22
C PRO A 465 -31.72 -35.25 -43.68
N ASP A 466 -31.63 -35.78 -44.90
CA ASP A 466 -30.39 -36.31 -45.47
C ASP A 466 -29.50 -35.25 -46.14
N MET A 467 -29.95 -33.98 -46.18
CA MET A 467 -29.16 -32.91 -46.77
C MET A 467 -27.96 -32.55 -45.84
N PRO A 468 -26.71 -32.53 -46.35
CA PRO A 468 -25.56 -32.13 -45.57
C PRO A 468 -25.73 -30.72 -44.99
N VAL A 469 -25.33 -30.53 -43.72
CA VAL A 469 -25.40 -29.24 -43.00
C VAL A 469 -24.70 -28.11 -43.77
N SER A 470 -23.62 -28.43 -44.47
CA SER A 470 -22.90 -27.48 -45.34
C SER A 470 -23.75 -26.99 -46.50
N GLN A 471 -24.57 -27.88 -47.07
CA GLN A 471 -25.45 -27.55 -48.17
C GLN A 471 -26.67 -26.73 -47.71
N VAL A 472 -27.19 -27.02 -46.51
CA VAL A 472 -28.20 -26.17 -45.85
C VAL A 472 -27.67 -24.78 -45.60
N ALA A 473 -26.46 -24.68 -45.05
CA ALA A 473 -25.79 -23.40 -44.78
C ALA A 473 -25.71 -22.54 -46.06
N MET A 474 -25.23 -23.14 -47.14
CA MET A 474 -25.08 -22.45 -48.43
C MET A 474 -26.44 -21.98 -48.98
N ARG A 475 -27.49 -22.81 -48.91
CA ARG A 475 -28.85 -22.45 -49.38
C ARG A 475 -29.51 -21.36 -48.54
N CYS A 476 -29.01 -21.15 -47.33
CA CYS A 476 -29.43 -20.07 -46.39
C CYS A 476 -28.50 -18.85 -46.43
N GLY A 477 -27.60 -18.76 -47.41
CA GLY A 477 -26.74 -17.60 -47.62
C GLY A 477 -25.51 -17.54 -46.69
N TYR A 478 -25.06 -18.66 -46.12
CA TYR A 478 -23.85 -18.71 -45.33
C TYR A 478 -22.69 -19.31 -46.12
N GLU A 479 -21.59 -18.60 -46.20
CA GLU A 479 -20.37 -19.09 -46.85
C GLU A 479 -19.66 -20.15 -45.99
N GLU A 480 -19.71 -19.98 -44.64
CA GLU A 480 -19.06 -20.87 -43.69
C GLU A 480 -20.07 -21.64 -42.84
N THR A 481 -19.92 -22.96 -42.81
CA THR A 481 -20.74 -23.85 -41.97
C THR A 481 -20.60 -23.60 -40.49
N THR A 482 -19.43 -23.10 -40.04
CA THR A 482 -19.17 -22.75 -38.63
C THR A 482 -19.99 -21.56 -38.17
N SER A 483 -20.04 -20.52 -38.98
CA SER A 483 -20.84 -19.31 -38.73
C SER A 483 -22.33 -19.62 -38.74
N PHE A 484 -22.79 -20.45 -39.70
CA PHE A 484 -24.15 -20.97 -39.75
C PHE A 484 -24.51 -21.78 -38.51
N THR A 485 -23.68 -22.77 -38.11
CA THR A 485 -23.94 -23.61 -36.96
C THR A 485 -24.07 -22.79 -35.66
N ARG A 486 -23.27 -21.75 -35.51
CA ARG A 486 -23.35 -20.83 -34.34
C ARG A 486 -24.65 -20.03 -34.35
N ALA A 487 -25.05 -19.48 -35.52
CA ALA A 487 -26.29 -18.73 -35.66
C ALA A 487 -27.52 -19.63 -35.42
N PHE A 488 -27.53 -20.82 -35.98
CA PHE A 488 -28.61 -21.79 -35.82
C PHE A 488 -28.76 -22.25 -34.37
N ARG A 489 -27.65 -22.58 -33.70
CA ARG A 489 -27.67 -22.93 -32.28
C ARG A 489 -28.12 -21.76 -31.39
N LYS A 490 -27.81 -20.53 -31.76
CA LYS A 490 -28.33 -19.35 -31.06
C LYS A 490 -29.84 -19.21 -31.19
N ALA A 491 -30.39 -19.52 -32.38
CA ALA A 491 -31.81 -19.40 -32.70
C ALA A 491 -32.67 -20.53 -32.10
N TYR A 492 -32.20 -21.77 -32.22
CA TYR A 492 -33.00 -22.96 -31.86
C TYR A 492 -32.47 -23.73 -30.62
N GLY A 493 -31.40 -23.29 -30.01
CA GLY A 493 -30.83 -23.93 -28.80
C GLY A 493 -29.98 -25.16 -29.07
N VAL A 494 -30.17 -25.82 -30.25
CA VAL A 494 -29.48 -27.05 -30.66
C VAL A 494 -28.69 -26.83 -31.94
N PRO A 495 -27.62 -27.56 -32.20
CA PRO A 495 -26.92 -27.48 -33.47
C PRO A 495 -27.77 -28.06 -34.63
N PRO A 496 -27.54 -27.63 -35.89
CA PRO A 496 -28.31 -28.11 -37.05
C PRO A 496 -28.37 -29.65 -37.21
N SER A 497 -27.27 -30.33 -36.84
CA SER A 497 -27.17 -31.80 -36.91
C SER A 497 -28.05 -32.55 -35.89
N GLN A 498 -28.57 -31.85 -34.89
CA GLN A 498 -29.41 -32.42 -33.84
C GLN A 498 -30.86 -31.88 -33.90
N TYR A 499 -31.14 -31.03 -34.87
CA TYR A 499 -32.48 -30.45 -35.04
C TYR A 499 -33.40 -31.47 -35.73
N LYS A 500 -34.57 -31.76 -35.10
CA LYS A 500 -35.52 -32.77 -35.60
C LYS A 500 -36.87 -32.17 -35.99
N GLY A 501 -37.00 -30.82 -36.01
CA GLY A 501 -38.25 -30.11 -36.31
C GLY A 501 -39.11 -29.90 -35.08
#